data_759ce9964e1623efeed4f99b7df2fdff
#
_entry.id   759ce9964e1623efeed4f99b7df2fdff
#
_cell.length_a   1.000
_cell.length_b   1.000
_cell.length_c   1.000
_cell.angle_alpha   90.00
_cell.angle_beta   90.00
_cell.angle_gamma   90.00
#
_symmetry.space_group_name_H-M   'P 1'
#
loop_
_entity.id
_entity.type
_entity.pdbx_description
1 polymer ?
#
loop_
_entity_poly.entity_id
_entity_poly.type
_entity_poly.pdbx_seq_one_letter_code
_entity_poly.pdbx_strand_id
1 'polypeptide(L)'
;MKFSEIKTMLGQTGLKTTYYSWPEKEAPPLPYLVWYLPNSDNFVADDKVFQRIDALNVELYTKTKDFAKEVAVEAVLDANNLVWSKTEAYLDDEHMYEVLYEMEIVINASNEQN
;
A
#
# COMPACT_ATOMS: atom_id res chain seq x y z
N MET A 1 13.14 1.29 -5.01
CA MET A 1 12.45 2.13 -4.00
C MET A 1 12.96 1.76 -2.63
N LYS A 2 13.15 2.73 -1.76
CA LYS A 2 13.47 2.47 -0.34
C LYS A 2 12.19 2.28 0.45
N PHE A 3 12.28 1.57 1.59
CA PHE A 3 11.10 1.39 2.45
C PHE A 3 10.52 2.73 2.91
N SER A 4 11.38 3.68 3.27
CA SER A 4 10.95 5.03 3.69
C SER A 4 10.19 5.77 2.59
N GLU A 5 10.47 5.48 1.34
CA GLU A 5 9.82 6.12 0.20
C GLU A 5 8.39 5.65 -0.03
N ILE A 6 8.03 4.47 0.49
CA ILE A 6 6.65 3.95 0.35
C ILE A 6 5.67 4.88 1.07
N LYS A 7 5.98 5.23 2.31
CA LYS A 7 5.13 6.13 3.09
C LYS A 7 5.01 7.50 2.42
N THR A 8 6.13 8.03 1.93
CA THR A 8 6.16 9.31 1.23
C THR A 8 5.29 9.26 -0.02
N MET A 9 5.41 8.18 -0.81
CA MET A 9 4.60 7.97 -2.00
C MET A 9 3.11 7.97 -1.66
N LEU A 10 2.70 7.17 -0.67
CA LEU A 10 1.30 7.08 -0.28
C LEU A 10 0.76 8.38 0.30
N GLY A 11 1.63 9.19 0.93
CA GLY A 11 1.27 10.53 1.38
C GLY A 11 0.87 11.46 0.26
N GLN A 12 1.32 11.20 -0.97
CA GLN A 12 0.95 12.01 -2.14
C GLN A 12 -0.54 11.89 -2.48
N THR A 13 -1.23 10.90 -1.96
CA THR A 13 -2.69 10.76 -2.12
C THR A 13 -3.46 11.81 -1.32
N GLY A 14 -2.82 12.45 -0.34
CA GLY A 14 -3.48 13.35 0.60
C GLY A 14 -4.22 12.64 1.73
N LEU A 15 -4.24 11.32 1.73
CA LEU A 15 -4.92 10.52 2.76
C LEU A 15 -3.96 10.16 3.89
N LYS A 16 -4.50 10.01 5.09
CA LYS A 16 -3.73 9.49 6.22
C LYS A 16 -3.41 8.03 5.99
N THR A 17 -2.21 7.62 6.36
CA THR A 17 -1.73 6.25 6.13
C THR A 17 -1.15 5.66 7.40
N THR A 18 -1.27 4.36 7.55
CA THR A 18 -0.59 3.61 8.61
C THR A 18 -0.08 2.29 8.06
N TYR A 19 0.95 1.74 8.69
CA TYR A 19 1.44 0.41 8.39
C TYR A 19 0.62 -0.62 9.17
N TYR A 20 -0.01 -1.55 8.46
CA TYR A 20 -0.78 -2.69 8.94
C TYR A 20 -2.08 -2.32 9.67
N SER A 21 -2.02 -1.51 10.71
CA SER A 21 -3.23 -1.13 11.46
C SER A 21 -3.02 0.18 12.20
N TRP A 22 -4.12 0.85 12.50
CA TRP A 22 -4.09 2.01 13.39
C TRP A 22 -3.94 1.53 14.83
N PRO A 23 -3.24 2.30 15.67
CA PRO A 23 -3.26 2.03 17.12
C PRO A 23 -4.70 2.02 17.64
N GLU A 24 -4.96 1.26 18.69
CA GLU A 24 -6.30 1.14 19.25
C GLU A 24 -6.88 2.51 19.54
N LYS A 25 -8.11 2.75 19.10
CA LYS A 25 -8.87 4.00 19.25
C LYS A 25 -8.26 5.22 18.60
N GLU A 26 -7.26 5.05 17.73
CA GLU A 26 -6.59 6.16 17.05
C GLU A 26 -6.85 6.22 15.55
N ALA A 27 -7.75 5.38 15.03
CA ALA A 27 -8.11 5.44 13.62
C ALA A 27 -8.75 6.80 13.30
N PRO A 28 -8.25 7.50 12.26
CA PRO A 28 -8.86 8.76 11.84
C PRO A 28 -10.22 8.50 11.18
N PRO A 29 -11.01 9.57 10.96
CA PRO A 29 -12.20 9.43 10.12
C PRO A 29 -11.84 8.91 8.72
N LEU A 30 -12.74 8.13 8.12
CA LEU A 30 -12.61 7.70 6.74
C LEU A 30 -12.66 8.92 5.78
N PRO A 31 -11.95 8.89 4.64
CA PRO A 31 -11.16 7.77 4.12
C PRO A 31 -9.73 7.76 4.66
N TYR A 32 -9.10 6.58 4.64
CA TYR A 32 -7.68 6.44 4.97
C TYR A 32 -7.08 5.24 4.26
N LEU A 33 -5.74 5.13 4.30
CA LEU A 33 -5.00 4.02 3.73
C LEU A 33 -4.31 3.20 4.82
N VAL A 34 -4.27 1.90 4.59
CA VAL A 34 -3.45 0.96 5.37
C VAL A 34 -2.56 0.23 4.37
N TRP A 35 -1.30 0.05 4.68
CA TRP A 35 -0.38 -0.65 3.80
C TRP A 35 0.49 -1.62 4.56
N TYR A 36 0.93 -2.68 3.89
CA TYR A 36 1.84 -3.65 4.49
C TYR A 36 2.53 -4.48 3.42
N LEU A 37 3.58 -5.18 3.83
CA LEU A 37 4.41 -6.00 2.96
C LEU A 37 4.18 -7.47 3.37
N PRO A 38 3.20 -8.16 2.75
CA PRO A 38 2.79 -9.49 3.21
C PRO A 38 3.85 -10.57 2.99
N ASN A 39 4.65 -10.45 1.94
CA ASN A 39 5.66 -11.43 1.60
C ASN A 39 6.69 -10.85 0.64
N SER A 40 7.80 -11.58 0.46
CA SER A 40 8.81 -11.25 -0.53
C SER A 40 8.77 -12.26 -1.69
N ASP A 41 9.22 -11.81 -2.87
CA ASP A 41 9.34 -12.65 -4.07
C ASP A 41 10.66 -12.28 -4.76
N ASN A 42 11.75 -12.48 -4.04
CA ASN A 42 13.06 -12.03 -4.46
C ASN A 42 13.56 -12.77 -5.70
N PHE A 43 14.25 -12.04 -6.56
CA PHE A 43 14.98 -12.65 -7.64
C PHE A 43 16.30 -13.25 -7.11
N VAL A 44 16.48 -14.56 -7.31
CA VAL A 44 17.62 -15.31 -6.79
C VAL A 44 18.56 -15.67 -7.94
N ALA A 45 19.86 -15.44 -7.74
CA ALA A 45 20.90 -15.88 -8.65
C ALA A 45 22.09 -16.36 -7.83
N ASP A 46 22.72 -17.48 -8.25
CA ASP A 46 23.87 -18.07 -7.59
C ASP A 46 23.64 -18.32 -6.08
N ASP A 47 22.46 -18.84 -5.74
CA ASP A 47 22.02 -19.15 -4.37
C ASP A 47 21.98 -17.93 -3.44
N LYS A 48 21.86 -16.73 -4.02
CA LYS A 48 21.77 -15.49 -3.25
C LYS A 48 20.63 -14.63 -3.76
N VAL A 49 20.10 -13.80 -2.88
CA VAL A 49 19.15 -12.77 -3.30
C VAL A 49 19.88 -11.76 -4.16
N PHE A 50 19.60 -11.77 -5.46
CA PHE A 50 20.19 -10.84 -6.43
C PHE A 50 19.43 -9.51 -6.44
N GLN A 51 18.10 -9.58 -6.41
CA GLN A 51 17.25 -8.41 -6.37
C GLN A 51 16.13 -8.64 -5.35
N ARG A 52 15.99 -7.72 -4.42
CA ARG A 52 14.91 -7.76 -3.44
C ARG A 52 13.61 -7.26 -4.07
N ILE A 53 12.59 -8.10 -4.03
CA ILE A 53 11.25 -7.78 -4.51
C ILE A 53 10.28 -8.11 -3.38
N ASP A 54 9.49 -7.13 -2.97
CA ASP A 54 8.47 -7.33 -1.94
C ASP A 54 7.08 -7.13 -2.54
N ALA A 55 6.13 -7.95 -2.12
CA ALA A 55 4.74 -7.66 -2.37
C ALA A 55 4.34 -6.45 -1.53
N LEU A 56 3.56 -5.55 -2.11
CA LEU A 56 2.99 -4.40 -1.41
C LEU A 56 1.48 -4.46 -1.53
N ASN A 57 0.81 -4.46 -0.40
CA ASN A 57 -0.65 -4.33 -0.33
C ASN A 57 -1.00 -2.95 0.21
N VAL A 58 -1.92 -2.28 -0.47
CA VAL A 58 -2.46 -0.98 -0.05
C VAL A 58 -3.97 -1.11 0.02
N GLU A 59 -4.54 -0.83 1.17
CA GLU A 59 -5.97 -0.90 1.40
C GLU A 59 -6.55 0.51 1.54
N LEU A 60 -7.50 0.83 0.68
CA LEU A 60 -8.25 2.09 0.77
C LEU A 60 -9.59 1.80 1.45
N TYR A 61 -9.84 2.48 2.55
CA TYR A 61 -11.10 2.37 3.28
C TYR A 61 -11.93 3.62 3.10
N THR A 62 -13.18 3.47 2.68
CA THR A 62 -14.12 4.57 2.48
C THR A 62 -15.47 4.23 3.08
N LYS A 63 -16.19 5.23 3.55
CA LYS A 63 -17.52 5.03 4.13
C LYS A 63 -18.55 4.67 3.06
N THR A 64 -18.50 5.37 1.94
CA THR A 64 -19.34 5.11 0.77
C THR A 64 -18.45 4.80 -0.41
N LYS A 65 -19.01 4.18 -1.46
CA LYS A 65 -18.23 3.91 -2.67
C LYS A 65 -17.72 5.24 -3.25
N ASP A 66 -16.40 5.37 -3.38
CA ASP A 66 -15.76 6.62 -3.75
C ASP A 66 -14.76 6.41 -4.90
N PHE A 67 -15.26 6.45 -6.12
CA PHE A 67 -14.43 6.26 -7.31
C PHE A 67 -13.35 7.35 -7.44
N ALA A 68 -13.65 8.57 -7.00
CA ALA A 68 -12.67 9.66 -7.09
C ALA A 68 -11.45 9.40 -6.21
N LYS A 69 -11.65 8.84 -5.02
CA LYS A 69 -10.54 8.47 -4.14
C LYS A 69 -9.74 7.31 -4.71
N GLU A 70 -10.40 6.33 -5.31
CA GLU A 70 -9.70 5.24 -5.99
C GLU A 70 -8.82 5.77 -7.12
N VAL A 71 -9.36 6.63 -7.96
CA VAL A 71 -8.58 7.23 -9.06
C VAL A 71 -7.38 8.01 -8.54
N ALA A 72 -7.54 8.74 -7.43
CA ALA A 72 -6.43 9.49 -6.84
C ALA A 72 -5.32 8.56 -6.35
N VAL A 73 -5.66 7.44 -5.69
CA VAL A 73 -4.69 6.44 -5.26
C VAL A 73 -4.00 5.81 -6.47
N GLU A 74 -4.78 5.40 -7.45
CA GLU A 74 -4.27 4.76 -8.67
C GLU A 74 -3.32 5.67 -9.42
N ALA A 75 -3.63 6.97 -9.49
CA ALA A 75 -2.75 7.94 -10.15
C ALA A 75 -1.37 8.04 -9.48
N VAL A 76 -1.32 7.96 -8.15
CA VAL A 76 -0.06 7.96 -7.41
C VAL A 76 0.73 6.68 -7.70
N LEU A 77 0.07 5.53 -7.69
CA LEU A 77 0.72 4.25 -8.02
C LEU A 77 1.26 4.25 -9.45
N ASP A 78 0.46 4.73 -10.40
CA ASP A 78 0.86 4.84 -11.80
C ASP A 78 2.06 5.78 -11.98
N ALA A 79 2.05 6.91 -11.30
CA ALA A 79 3.14 7.89 -11.38
C ALA A 79 4.47 7.32 -10.85
N ASN A 80 4.41 6.30 -9.99
CA ASN A 80 5.58 5.62 -9.46
C ASN A 80 5.89 4.32 -10.21
N ASN A 81 5.26 4.11 -11.36
CA ASN A 81 5.49 2.96 -12.24
C ASN A 81 5.18 1.61 -11.57
N LEU A 82 4.22 1.58 -10.67
CA LEU A 82 3.79 0.36 -10.01
C LEU A 82 2.64 -0.28 -10.78
N VAL A 83 2.74 -1.58 -11.02
CA VAL A 83 1.72 -2.35 -11.72
C VAL A 83 0.82 -2.98 -10.68
N TRP A 84 -0.35 -2.42 -10.51
CA TRP A 84 -1.29 -2.82 -9.48
C TRP A 84 -2.48 -3.58 -10.06
N SER A 85 -3.09 -4.41 -9.23
CA SER A 85 -4.43 -4.96 -9.45
C SER A 85 -5.25 -4.65 -8.21
N LYS A 86 -6.58 -4.65 -8.34
CA LYS A 86 -7.42 -4.35 -7.18
C LYS A 86 -8.59 -5.30 -7.06
N THR A 87 -9.01 -5.50 -5.81
CA THR A 87 -10.23 -6.20 -5.45
C THR A 87 -10.99 -5.35 -4.44
N GLU A 88 -12.29 -5.58 -4.33
CA GLU A 88 -13.14 -4.80 -3.46
C GLU A 88 -13.92 -5.70 -2.54
N ALA A 89 -14.12 -5.25 -1.32
CA ALA A 89 -15.00 -5.89 -0.36
C ALA A 89 -15.79 -4.83 0.39
N TYR A 90 -17.01 -5.17 0.80
CA TYR A 90 -17.76 -4.37 1.74
C TYR A 90 -17.71 -5.04 3.10
N LEU A 91 -17.26 -4.30 4.12
CA LEU A 91 -17.12 -4.82 5.48
C LEU A 91 -18.40 -4.51 6.25
N ASP A 92 -19.29 -5.50 6.33
CA ASP A 92 -20.63 -5.33 6.91
C ASP A 92 -20.58 -4.82 8.35
N ASP A 93 -19.71 -5.40 9.17
CA ASP A 93 -19.63 -5.06 10.59
C ASP A 93 -19.14 -3.63 10.82
N GLU A 94 -18.23 -3.15 9.98
CA GLU A 94 -17.64 -1.82 10.07
C GLU A 94 -18.37 -0.79 9.22
N HIS A 95 -19.30 -1.21 8.36
CA HIS A 95 -20.04 -0.34 7.45
C HIS A 95 -19.12 0.51 6.58
N MET A 96 -18.14 -0.14 5.93
CA MET A 96 -17.17 0.56 5.08
C MET A 96 -16.77 -0.32 3.91
N TYR A 97 -16.30 0.33 2.83
CA TYR A 97 -15.70 -0.36 1.70
C TYR A 97 -14.20 -0.49 1.90
N GLU A 98 -13.64 -1.62 1.45
CA GLU A 98 -12.21 -1.84 1.35
C GLU A 98 -11.87 -2.10 -0.12
N VAL A 99 -10.95 -1.31 -0.67
CA VAL A 99 -10.36 -1.59 -1.98
C VAL A 99 -8.91 -1.98 -1.72
N LEU A 100 -8.58 -3.23 -2.03
CA LEU A 100 -7.23 -3.77 -1.85
C LEU A 100 -6.48 -3.66 -3.17
N TYR A 101 -5.37 -2.93 -3.15
CA TYR A 101 -4.41 -2.84 -4.26
C TYR A 101 -3.24 -3.76 -3.95
N GLU A 102 -2.94 -4.65 -4.90
CA GLU A 102 -1.82 -5.59 -4.78
C GLU A 102 -0.82 -5.35 -5.88
N MET A 103 0.46 -5.30 -5.53
CA MET A 103 1.54 -5.04 -6.47
C MET A 103 2.86 -5.57 -5.92
N GLU A 104 3.88 -5.56 -6.77
CA GLU A 104 5.24 -5.87 -6.34
C GLU A 104 6.10 -4.62 -6.48
N ILE A 105 7.04 -4.45 -5.55
CA ILE A 105 7.99 -3.35 -5.58
C ILE A 105 9.41 -3.88 -5.48
N VAL A 106 10.32 -3.25 -6.22
CA VAL A 106 11.75 -3.52 -6.14
C VAL A 106 12.32 -2.65 -5.02
N ILE A 107 12.96 -3.28 -4.06
CA ILE A 107 13.48 -2.61 -2.86
C ILE A 107 15.00 -2.47 -2.95
N ASN A 108 15.48 -1.24 -2.74
CA ASN A 108 16.89 -0.90 -2.58
C ASN A 108 17.13 -0.57 -1.11
N ALA A 109 17.37 -1.59 -0.31
CA ALA A 109 17.40 -1.46 1.15
C ALA A 109 18.81 -1.40 1.76
N SER A 110 19.86 -1.55 0.94
CA SER A 110 21.23 -1.72 1.43
C SER A 110 21.73 -0.57 2.31
N ASN A 111 21.22 0.63 2.12
CA ASN A 111 21.62 1.82 2.90
C ASN A 111 20.46 2.42 3.69
N GLU A 112 19.37 1.68 3.84
CA GLU A 112 18.19 2.21 4.51
C GLU A 112 18.31 2.03 6.01
N GLN A 113 18.03 3.12 6.74
CA GLN A 113 17.94 3.12 8.19
C GLN A 113 16.55 3.57 8.59
N ASN A 114 15.94 2.83 9.48
CA ASN A 114 14.62 3.14 10.01
C ASN A 114 14.72 4.01 11.26
#